data_423b9cd0495ecb357f12bb2ce351e3e5
#
_entry.id   423b9cd0495ecb357f12bb2ce351e3e5
#
_cell.length_a   1.000
_cell.length_b   1.000
_cell.length_c   1.000
_cell.angle_alpha   90.00
_cell.angle_beta   90.00
_cell.angle_gamma   90.00
#
_symmetry.space_group_name_H-M   'P 1'
#
loop_
_entity.id
_entity.type
_entity.pdbx_description
1 polymer ?
#
loop_
_entity_poly.entity_id
_entity_poly.type
_entity_poly.pdbx_seq_one_letter_code
_entity_poly.pdbx_strand_id
1 'polypeptide(L)'
;MRILLSSVSSDSHTWNLVFLQLFLEFKGHEVHNLGGCTPDSEIIATCEEMAPDLLVISSVNGHGNIDGERLIRKLRQNDLLSDLPVAIGGKLGIHGVEKAQHIDWLLDVGFTAVFEASSSIGLFEDFIKGVSAQLSRPVNQRAILTTCQR
;
A
#
# COMPACT_ATOMS: atom_id res chain seq x y z
N MET A 1 -5.76 -5.73 -12.38
CA MET A 1 -4.64 -4.81 -12.04
C MET A 1 -3.38 -5.62 -11.78
N ARG A 2 -2.24 -5.01 -12.02
CA ARG A 2 -0.94 -5.51 -11.54
C ARG A 2 -0.64 -4.91 -10.17
N ILE A 3 -0.45 -5.76 -9.17
CA ILE A 3 -0.23 -5.35 -7.79
C ILE A 3 1.14 -5.81 -7.34
N LEU A 4 1.95 -4.88 -6.85
CA LEU A 4 3.17 -5.22 -6.13
C LEU A 4 2.84 -5.34 -4.65
N LEU A 5 3.20 -6.47 -4.05
CA LEU A 5 2.99 -6.78 -2.63
C LEU A 5 4.33 -6.95 -1.94
N SER A 6 4.52 -6.29 -0.80
CA SER A 6 5.75 -6.38 -0.02
C SER A 6 5.51 -6.17 1.45
N SER A 7 6.51 -6.47 2.27
CA SER A 7 6.60 -6.00 3.64
C SER A 7 7.66 -4.90 3.76
N VAL A 8 7.78 -4.30 4.93
CA VAL A 8 8.85 -3.35 5.26
C VAL A 8 10.16 -4.07 5.55
N SER A 9 11.28 -3.35 5.48
CA SER A 9 12.63 -3.94 5.61
C SER A 9 12.91 -4.63 6.95
N SER A 10 12.22 -4.26 8.02
CA SER A 10 12.37 -4.85 9.36
C SER A 10 11.45 -6.04 9.63
N ASP A 11 10.52 -6.35 8.74
CA ASP A 11 9.48 -7.35 8.99
C ASP A 11 9.72 -8.63 8.20
N SER A 12 10.05 -9.71 8.91
CA SER A 12 10.31 -11.04 8.33
C SER A 12 9.08 -11.94 8.22
N HIS A 13 7.90 -11.48 8.66
CA HIS A 13 6.69 -12.28 8.55
C HIS A 13 6.25 -12.41 7.09
N THR A 14 5.83 -13.61 6.71
CA THR A 14 5.43 -13.94 5.34
C THR A 14 3.99 -14.43 5.21
N TRP A 15 3.39 -14.93 6.28
CA TRP A 15 2.03 -15.50 6.25
C TRP A 15 0.96 -14.48 5.82
N ASN A 16 1.10 -13.23 6.27
CA ASN A 16 0.23 -12.13 5.87
C ASN A 16 0.35 -11.81 4.38
N LEU A 17 1.56 -11.88 3.83
CA LEU A 17 1.82 -11.66 2.40
C LEU A 17 1.22 -12.79 1.55
N VAL A 18 1.40 -14.04 1.97
CA VAL A 18 0.79 -15.21 1.28
C VAL A 18 -0.73 -15.12 1.29
N PHE A 19 -1.32 -14.77 2.45
CA PHE A 19 -2.77 -14.58 2.55
C PHE A 19 -3.28 -13.49 1.59
N LEU A 20 -2.64 -12.32 1.60
CA LEU A 20 -3.03 -11.21 0.73
C LEU A 20 -2.82 -11.55 -0.75
N GLN A 21 -1.73 -12.22 -1.11
CA GLN A 21 -1.50 -12.67 -2.48
C GLN A 21 -2.63 -13.56 -2.96
N LEU A 22 -2.95 -14.62 -2.22
CA LEU A 22 -4.03 -15.54 -2.59
C LEU A 22 -5.40 -14.85 -2.66
N PHE A 23 -5.66 -13.94 -1.72
CA PHE A 23 -6.89 -13.15 -1.71
C PHE A 23 -7.00 -12.27 -2.97
N LEU A 24 -5.96 -11.54 -3.33
CA LEU A 24 -5.93 -10.65 -4.49
C LEU A 24 -5.97 -11.43 -5.82
N GLU A 25 -5.24 -12.54 -5.91
CA GLU A 25 -5.29 -13.43 -7.09
C GLU A 25 -6.66 -14.06 -7.28
N PHE A 26 -7.33 -14.47 -6.18
CA PHE A 26 -8.71 -14.95 -6.22
C PHE A 26 -9.70 -13.89 -6.73
N LYS A 27 -9.41 -12.61 -6.50
CA LYS A 27 -10.19 -11.47 -7.04
C LYS A 27 -9.81 -11.12 -8.48
N GLY A 28 -8.93 -11.86 -9.13
CA GLY A 28 -8.57 -11.70 -10.54
C GLY A 28 -7.45 -10.67 -10.78
N HIS A 29 -6.64 -10.37 -9.78
CA HIS A 29 -5.47 -9.49 -9.91
C HIS A 29 -4.20 -10.30 -10.18
N GLU A 30 -3.26 -9.69 -10.89
CA GLU A 30 -1.89 -10.20 -11.04
C GLU A 30 -1.05 -9.67 -9.89
N VAL A 31 -0.46 -10.55 -9.09
CA VAL A 31 0.27 -10.16 -7.87
C VAL A 31 1.73 -10.59 -7.97
N HIS A 32 2.63 -9.63 -7.80
CA HIS A 32 4.06 -9.89 -7.59
C HIS A 32 4.40 -9.65 -6.12
N ASN A 33 4.83 -10.69 -5.42
CA ASN A 33 5.11 -10.67 -3.99
C ASN A 33 6.63 -10.70 -3.75
N LEU A 34 7.18 -9.61 -3.21
CA LEU A 34 8.61 -9.50 -2.89
C LEU A 34 9.01 -10.23 -1.60
N GLY A 35 8.04 -10.60 -0.76
CA GLY A 35 8.32 -11.26 0.50
C GLY A 35 8.59 -10.30 1.67
N GLY A 36 9.12 -10.87 2.77
CA GLY A 36 9.49 -10.15 3.97
C GLY A 36 10.90 -9.56 3.89
N CYS A 37 11.21 -8.66 4.82
CA CYS A 37 12.52 -8.00 4.92
C CYS A 37 13.00 -7.34 3.63
N THR A 38 12.08 -6.81 2.81
CA THR A 38 12.43 -6.21 1.53
C THR A 38 12.96 -4.78 1.73
N PRO A 39 14.18 -4.47 1.28
CA PRO A 39 14.71 -3.11 1.36
C PRO A 39 13.89 -2.10 0.56
N ASP A 40 13.80 -0.86 1.04
CA ASP A 40 13.10 0.22 0.33
C ASP A 40 13.59 0.38 -1.13
N SER A 41 14.91 0.25 -1.34
CA SER A 41 15.54 0.36 -2.68
C SER A 41 15.05 -0.71 -3.64
N GLU A 42 14.81 -1.93 -3.17
CA GLU A 42 14.29 -3.02 -3.98
C GLU A 42 12.82 -2.81 -4.33
N ILE A 43 12.02 -2.36 -3.35
CA ILE A 43 10.61 -2.01 -3.59
C ILE A 43 10.52 -0.91 -4.67
N ILE A 44 11.31 0.15 -4.53
CA ILE A 44 11.32 1.28 -5.47
C ILE A 44 11.75 0.82 -6.86
N ALA A 45 12.87 0.09 -6.96
CA ALA A 45 13.38 -0.40 -8.25
C ALA A 45 12.36 -1.31 -8.95
N THR A 46 11.70 -2.20 -8.20
CA THR A 46 10.65 -3.06 -8.75
C THR A 46 9.42 -2.26 -9.19
N CYS A 47 9.04 -1.21 -8.46
CA CYS A 47 7.96 -0.31 -8.89
C CYS A 47 8.31 0.40 -10.21
N GLU A 48 9.54 0.86 -10.37
CA GLU A 48 10.00 1.51 -11.61
C GLU A 48 10.00 0.53 -12.79
N GLU A 49 10.50 -0.68 -12.60
CA GLU A 49 10.59 -1.72 -13.64
C GLU A 49 9.21 -2.26 -14.02
N MET A 50 8.41 -2.62 -13.04
CA MET A 50 7.13 -3.29 -13.22
C MET A 50 6.01 -2.32 -13.59
N ALA A 51 6.10 -1.04 -13.17
CA ALA A 51 5.04 -0.05 -13.24
C ALA A 51 3.69 -0.62 -12.76
N PRO A 52 3.56 -1.02 -11.49
CA PRO A 52 2.33 -1.60 -10.96
C PRO A 52 1.20 -0.57 -10.90
N ASP A 53 -0.03 -1.05 -10.90
CA ASP A 53 -1.21 -0.21 -10.72
C ASP A 53 -1.43 0.17 -9.25
N LEU A 54 -0.89 -0.65 -8.33
CA LEU A 54 -0.99 -0.49 -6.88
C LEU A 54 0.19 -1.14 -6.18
N LEU A 55 0.75 -0.47 -5.18
CA LEU A 55 1.67 -1.04 -4.20
C LEU A 55 0.93 -1.31 -2.89
N VAL A 56 1.03 -2.53 -2.38
CA VAL A 56 0.47 -2.93 -1.08
C VAL A 56 1.61 -3.32 -0.14
N ILE A 57 1.69 -2.63 0.99
CA ILE A 57 2.64 -2.92 2.06
C ILE A 57 1.89 -3.56 3.23
N SER A 58 2.32 -4.74 3.66
CA SER A 58 1.76 -5.42 4.81
C SER A 58 2.83 -5.68 5.87
N SER A 59 2.64 -5.15 7.07
CA SER A 59 3.57 -5.32 8.20
C SER A 59 2.82 -5.66 9.47
N VAL A 60 3.35 -6.63 10.23
CA VAL A 60 2.73 -7.14 11.46
C VAL A 60 3.68 -7.11 12.66
N ASN A 61 4.89 -6.56 12.51
CA ASN A 61 5.90 -6.50 13.59
C ASN A 61 5.75 -5.29 14.52
N GLY A 62 4.82 -4.38 14.25
CA GLY A 62 4.59 -3.17 15.05
C GLY A 62 5.47 -1.96 14.69
N HIS A 63 6.32 -2.06 13.67
CA HIS A 63 7.19 -0.97 13.18
C HIS A 63 6.75 -0.45 11.79
N GLY A 64 5.61 -0.92 11.29
CA GLY A 64 5.11 -0.56 9.97
C GLY A 64 4.86 0.93 9.79
N ASN A 65 4.53 1.67 10.85
CA ASN A 65 4.36 3.12 10.81
C ASN A 65 5.69 3.85 10.53
N ILE A 66 6.79 3.46 11.19
CA ILE A 66 8.10 4.10 11.04
C ILE A 66 8.72 3.75 9.68
N ASP A 67 8.78 2.46 9.37
CA ASP A 67 9.37 1.99 8.12
C ASP A 67 8.52 2.35 6.90
N GLY A 68 7.19 2.34 7.06
CA GLY A 68 6.25 2.78 6.03
C GLY A 68 6.39 4.26 5.72
N GLU A 69 6.52 5.13 6.74
CA GLU A 69 6.77 6.56 6.54
C GLU A 69 8.05 6.78 5.74
N ARG A 70 9.13 6.12 6.12
CA ARG A 70 10.41 6.23 5.40
C ARG A 70 10.26 5.83 3.94
N LEU A 71 9.59 4.73 3.67
CA LEU A 71 9.36 4.23 2.32
C LEU A 71 8.50 5.19 1.49
N ILE A 72 7.35 5.61 2.02
CA ILE A 72 6.41 6.45 1.25
C ILE A 72 7.03 7.80 0.90
N ARG A 73 7.83 8.39 1.78
CA ARG A 73 8.54 9.64 1.49
C ARG A 73 9.48 9.50 0.31
N LYS A 74 10.22 8.38 0.20
CA LYS A 74 11.10 8.08 -0.94
C LYS A 74 10.28 7.90 -2.22
N LEU A 75 9.16 7.19 -2.17
CA LEU A 75 8.27 6.99 -3.31
C LEU A 75 7.71 8.33 -3.82
N ARG A 76 7.28 9.23 -2.93
CA ARG A 76 6.72 10.54 -3.32
C ARG A 76 7.75 11.54 -3.84
N GLN A 77 9.04 11.34 -3.52
CA GLN A 77 10.15 12.10 -4.09
C GLN A 77 10.59 11.60 -5.47
N ASN A 78 10.12 10.44 -5.90
CA ASN A 78 10.43 9.85 -7.19
C ASN A 78 9.39 10.27 -8.22
N ASP A 79 9.80 11.00 -9.26
CA ASP A 79 8.91 11.57 -10.27
C ASP A 79 8.07 10.51 -11.01
N LEU A 80 8.60 9.29 -11.16
CA LEU A 80 7.88 8.18 -11.81
C LEU A 80 6.83 7.52 -10.91
N LEU A 81 6.96 7.67 -9.58
CA LEU A 81 6.16 6.96 -8.58
C LEU A 81 5.33 7.89 -7.71
N SER A 82 5.43 9.22 -7.94
CA SER A 82 4.73 10.23 -7.13
C SER A 82 3.21 10.01 -7.05
N ASP A 83 2.61 9.53 -8.13
CA ASP A 83 1.16 9.31 -8.24
C ASP A 83 0.75 7.83 -8.07
N LEU A 84 1.71 6.92 -7.83
CA LEU A 84 1.40 5.50 -7.60
C LEU A 84 0.50 5.35 -6.38
N PRO A 85 -0.68 4.70 -6.49
CA PRO A 85 -1.47 4.33 -5.34
C PRO A 85 -0.69 3.38 -4.42
N VAL A 86 -0.61 3.71 -3.13
CA VAL A 86 0.10 2.90 -2.13
C VAL A 86 -0.80 2.69 -0.92
N ALA A 87 -1.06 1.45 -0.59
CA ALA A 87 -1.75 1.07 0.64
C ALA A 87 -0.78 0.42 1.64
N ILE A 88 -0.99 0.68 2.92
CA ILE A 88 -0.29 -0.01 4.00
C ILE A 88 -1.30 -0.59 4.98
N GLY A 89 -1.01 -1.78 5.50
CA GLY A 89 -1.87 -2.41 6.49
C GLY A 89 -1.16 -3.39 7.42
N GLY A 90 -1.90 -3.81 8.46
CA GLY A 90 -1.45 -4.75 9.45
C GLY A 90 -1.28 -4.13 10.84
N LYS A 91 -0.41 -4.72 11.67
CA LYS A 91 -0.08 -4.18 12.99
C LYS A 91 1.01 -3.11 12.84
N LEU A 92 0.60 -1.86 12.63
CA LEU A 92 1.48 -0.76 12.25
C LEU A 92 2.19 -0.09 13.43
N GLY A 93 1.66 -0.24 14.67
CA GLY A 93 2.22 0.36 15.89
C GLY A 93 2.16 -0.58 17.10
N ILE A 94 2.88 -0.22 18.16
CA ILE A 94 3.00 -1.05 19.39
C ILE A 94 1.97 -0.66 20.46
N HIS A 95 1.50 0.59 20.49
CA HIS A 95 0.63 1.13 21.53
C HIS A 95 -0.75 1.58 21.03
N GLY A 96 -1.81 1.24 21.80
CA GLY A 96 -3.21 1.37 21.38
C GLY A 96 -3.83 2.78 21.38
N VAL A 97 -3.24 3.75 22.09
CA VAL A 97 -3.84 5.09 22.26
C VAL A 97 -3.48 6.06 21.12
N GLU A 98 -2.44 5.77 20.37
CA GLU A 98 -1.93 6.62 19.28
C GLU A 98 -2.39 6.18 17.88
N LYS A 99 -3.27 5.17 17.79
CA LYS A 99 -3.67 4.54 16.51
C LYS A 99 -4.26 5.52 15.50
N ALA A 100 -5.21 6.36 15.93
CA ALA A 100 -5.86 7.30 15.04
C ALA A 100 -4.88 8.35 14.49
N GLN A 101 -3.97 8.83 15.34
CA GLN A 101 -2.94 9.80 14.94
C GLN A 101 -1.96 9.22 13.93
N HIS A 102 -1.62 7.93 14.05
CA HIS A 102 -0.72 7.26 13.10
C HIS A 102 -1.37 7.06 11.74
N ILE A 103 -2.67 6.75 11.69
CA ILE A 103 -3.41 6.61 10.42
C ILE A 103 -3.41 7.93 9.68
N ASP A 104 -3.85 9.01 10.35
CA ASP A 104 -3.91 10.34 9.75
C ASP A 104 -2.53 10.80 9.28
N TRP A 105 -1.50 10.56 10.10
CA TRP A 105 -0.12 10.86 9.73
C TRP A 105 0.36 10.11 8.49
N LEU A 106 0.11 8.80 8.40
CA LEU A 106 0.51 8.00 7.24
C LEU A 106 -0.22 8.45 5.97
N LEU A 107 -1.48 8.85 6.07
CA LEU A 107 -2.21 9.45 4.96
C LEU A 107 -1.60 10.79 4.54
N ASP A 108 -1.28 11.66 5.51
CA ASP A 108 -0.68 12.98 5.27
C ASP A 108 0.69 12.89 4.61
N VAL A 109 1.51 11.91 4.98
CA VAL A 109 2.83 11.71 4.36
C VAL A 109 2.80 11.04 2.99
N GLY A 110 1.61 10.57 2.55
CA GLY A 110 1.42 10.19 1.15
C GLY A 110 0.87 8.80 0.86
N PHE A 111 0.48 7.99 1.86
CA PHE A 111 -0.26 6.76 1.59
C PHE A 111 -1.65 7.08 1.04
N THR A 112 -2.11 6.27 0.10
CA THR A 112 -3.47 6.38 -0.46
C THR A 112 -4.51 5.78 0.48
N ALA A 113 -4.14 4.72 1.21
CA ALA A 113 -5.01 4.08 2.21
C ALA A 113 -4.17 3.40 3.30
N VAL A 114 -4.73 3.36 4.52
CA VAL A 114 -4.13 2.75 5.71
C VAL A 114 -5.15 1.82 6.36
N PHE A 115 -4.76 0.56 6.60
CA PHE A 115 -5.62 -0.47 7.19
C PHE A 115 -4.98 -1.04 8.45
N GLU A 116 -5.57 -0.78 9.60
CA GLU A 116 -5.17 -1.41 10.86
C GLU A 116 -5.54 -2.90 10.89
N ALA A 117 -4.83 -3.70 11.70
CA ALA A 117 -5.09 -5.13 11.87
C ALA A 117 -6.52 -5.46 12.34
N SER A 118 -7.18 -4.50 13.00
CA SER A 118 -8.59 -4.61 13.42
C SER A 118 -9.58 -4.26 12.32
N SER A 119 -9.11 -3.71 11.19
CA SER A 119 -9.97 -3.36 10.06
C SER A 119 -10.53 -4.61 9.39
N SER A 120 -11.78 -4.52 8.95
CA SER A 120 -12.40 -5.58 8.16
C SER A 120 -11.69 -5.74 6.82
N ILE A 121 -11.47 -6.96 6.37
CA ILE A 121 -10.94 -7.25 5.03
C ILE A 121 -11.86 -6.69 3.93
N GLY A 122 -13.15 -6.50 4.22
CA GLY A 122 -14.11 -5.87 3.32
C GLY A 122 -13.76 -4.42 2.97
N LEU A 123 -13.22 -3.65 3.92
CA LEU A 123 -12.76 -2.28 3.65
C LEU A 123 -11.58 -2.26 2.67
N PHE A 124 -10.66 -3.21 2.81
CA PHE A 124 -9.56 -3.37 1.87
C PHE A 124 -10.08 -3.80 0.48
N GLU A 125 -11.04 -4.73 0.43
CA GLU A 125 -11.69 -5.14 -0.83
C GLU A 125 -12.36 -3.97 -1.54
N ASP A 126 -13.09 -3.12 -0.82
CA ASP A 126 -13.76 -1.95 -1.39
C ASP A 126 -12.75 -0.92 -1.91
N PHE A 127 -11.64 -0.72 -1.22
CA PHE A 127 -10.53 0.10 -1.71
C PHE A 127 -9.95 -0.45 -3.03
N ILE A 128 -9.68 -1.76 -3.10
CA ILE A 128 -9.19 -2.43 -4.31
C ILE A 128 -10.15 -2.23 -5.48
N LYS A 129 -11.45 -2.39 -5.26
CA LYS A 129 -12.49 -2.12 -6.29
C LYS A 129 -12.47 -0.66 -6.75
N GLY A 130 -12.30 0.27 -5.81
CA GLY A 130 -12.20 1.70 -6.12
C GLY A 130 -11.01 2.03 -7.01
N VAL A 131 -9.81 1.52 -6.68
CA VAL A 131 -8.60 1.70 -7.51
C VAL A 131 -8.81 1.10 -8.90
N SER A 132 -9.35 -0.12 -8.99
CA SER A 132 -9.63 -0.79 -10.26
C SER A 132 -10.60 0.00 -11.14
N ALA A 133 -11.65 0.56 -10.54
CA ALA A 133 -12.63 1.38 -11.26
C ALA A 133 -12.03 2.69 -11.79
N GLN A 134 -11.10 3.32 -11.05
CA GLN A 134 -10.40 4.53 -11.51
C GLN A 134 -9.50 4.24 -12.72
N LEU A 135 -8.81 3.09 -12.74
CA LEU A 135 -7.96 2.68 -13.86
C LEU A 135 -8.77 2.41 -15.14
N SER A 136 -10.01 1.98 -15.00
CA SER A 136 -10.90 1.68 -16.12
C SER A 136 -11.52 2.93 -16.75
N ARG A 137 -11.35 4.12 -16.16
CA ARG A 137 -11.86 5.38 -16.72
C ARG A 137 -10.92 5.92 -17.81
N PRO A 138 -11.47 6.55 -18.89
CA PRO A 138 -10.67 7.24 -19.90
C PRO A 138 -9.75 8.30 -19.24
N VAL A 139 -8.54 8.47 -19.80
CA VAL A 139 -7.49 9.38 -19.26
C VAL A 139 -8.03 10.79 -18.98
N ASN A 140 -8.96 11.31 -19.80
CA ASN A 140 -9.56 12.63 -19.62
C ASN A 140 -10.46 12.79 -18.37
N GLN A 141 -10.83 11.70 -17.70
CA GLN A 141 -11.67 11.73 -16.48
C GLN A 141 -10.90 11.40 -15.20
N ARG A 142 -9.62 11.01 -15.30
CA ARG A 142 -8.79 10.66 -14.14
C ARG A 142 -8.35 11.89 -13.33
N ALA A 143 -8.21 13.04 -13.98
CA ALA A 143 -7.68 14.27 -13.38
C ALA A 143 -8.69 15.07 -12.51
N ILE A 144 -9.99 14.76 -12.53
CA ILE A 144 -11.02 15.62 -11.90
C ILE A 144 -11.29 15.24 -10.42
N LEU A 145 -10.88 14.07 -9.96
CA LEU A 145 -11.24 13.59 -8.61
C LEU A 145 -10.17 13.81 -7.52
N THR A 146 -8.97 14.25 -7.89
CA THR A 146 -7.92 14.58 -6.91
C THR A 146 -8.20 15.90 -6.15
N THR A 147 -9.18 16.68 -6.60
CA THR A 147 -9.50 18.01 -6.02
C THR A 147 -10.74 18.02 -5.12
N CYS A 148 -11.41 16.89 -4.90
CA CYS A 148 -12.71 16.86 -4.20
C CYS A 148 -12.75 16.03 -2.89
N GLN A 149 -11.60 15.67 -2.32
CA GLN A 149 -11.53 15.08 -0.97
C GLN A 149 -10.55 15.90 -0.11
N ARG A 150 -10.96 17.11 0.22
CA ARG A 150 -10.50 17.85 1.37
C ARG A 150 -11.68 18.19 2.26
#